data_821528e734435c65f1e854723e0822fb
#
_entry.id   821528e734435c65f1e854723e0822fb
#
_cell.length_a   1.000
_cell.length_b   1.000
_cell.length_c   1.000
_cell.angle_alpha   90.00
_cell.angle_beta   90.00
_cell.angle_gamma   90.00
#
_symmetry.space_group_name_H-M   'P 1'
#
loop_
_entity.id
_entity.type
_entity.pdbx_description
1 polymer ?
#
loop_
_entity_poly.entity_id
_entity_poly.type
_entity_poly.pdbx_seq_one_letter_code
_entity_poly.pdbx_strand_id
1 'polypeptide(L)' 'MKESCKSFDELPMMLSVSQVAKVLGISRTRSYELVNEKGFPKIKIGTRIVVPKEELKLWIQKQIKKG' A
#
# COMPACT_ATOMS: atom_id res chain seq x y z
N MET A 1 -8.45 -16.34 13.69
CA MET A 1 -8.30 -15.98 13.43
C MET A 1 -8.16 -15.63 12.81
N LYS A 2 -8.13 -15.64 12.42
CA LYS A 2 -7.99 -15.19 11.86
C LYS A 2 -8.09 -14.50 11.28
N GLU A 3 -8.19 -14.17 11.01
CA GLU A 3 -8.27 -13.31 10.58
C GLU A 3 -8.32 -12.60 9.80
N SER A 4 -8.84 -12.67 10.10
CA SER A 4 -9.02 -11.44 9.38
C SER A 4 -7.73 -11.01 8.77
N CYS A 5 -6.72 -11.44 9.30
CA CYS A 5 -5.41 -11.09 8.82
C CYS A 5 -5.05 -11.98 7.66
N LYS A 6 -5.51 -11.58 6.52
CA LYS A 6 -5.20 -12.34 5.33
C LYS A 6 -3.75 -12.16 4.98
N SER A 7 -3.18 -13.18 4.39
CA SER A 7 -1.80 -13.08 3.99
C SER A 7 -1.68 -12.04 2.88
N PHE A 8 -0.49 -11.51 2.75
CA PHE A 8 -0.22 -10.52 1.70
C PHE A 8 -0.50 -11.10 0.32
N ASP A 9 -0.29 -12.39 0.17
CA ASP A 9 -0.50 -13.06 -1.13
C ASP A 9 -1.95 -13.10 -1.54
N GLU A 10 -2.88 -12.95 -0.61
CA GLU A 10 -4.29 -12.97 -0.93
C GLU A 10 -4.81 -11.64 -1.42
N LEU A 11 -3.99 -10.61 -1.34
CA LEU A 11 -4.38 -9.29 -1.84
C LEU A 11 -4.35 -9.26 -3.36
N PRO A 12 -5.19 -8.44 -3.98
CA PRO A 12 -5.13 -8.29 -5.42
C PRO A 12 -3.78 -7.68 -5.83
N MET A 13 -3.42 -7.90 -7.08
CA MET A 13 -2.15 -7.39 -7.59
C MET A 13 -2.06 -5.87 -7.49
N MET A 14 -3.17 -5.18 -7.71
CA MET A 14 -3.24 -3.74 -7.59
C MET A 14 -4.13 -3.36 -6.42
N LEU A 15 -3.64 -2.48 -5.58
CA LEU A 15 -4.35 -2.08 -4.37
C LEU A 15 -4.87 -0.66 -4.52
N SER A 16 -6.08 -0.42 -4.01
CA SER A 16 -6.59 0.94 -3.90
C SER A 16 -5.93 1.61 -2.70
N VAL A 17 -6.09 2.94 -2.62
CA VAL A 17 -5.55 3.68 -1.49
C VAL A 17 -6.14 3.16 -0.17
N SER A 18 -7.44 2.84 -0.18
CA SER A 18 -8.08 2.27 1.01
C SER A 18 -7.45 0.93 1.42
N GLN A 19 -7.14 0.10 0.44
CA GLN A 19 -6.51 -1.18 0.74
C GLN A 19 -5.10 -0.99 1.28
N VAL A 20 -4.38 -0.02 0.76
CA VAL A 20 -3.05 0.30 1.29
C VAL A 20 -3.16 0.72 2.76
N ALA A 21 -4.18 1.52 3.08
CA ALA A 21 -4.38 1.94 4.46
C ALA A 21 -4.58 0.74 5.37
N LYS A 22 -5.36 -0.23 4.93
CA LYS A 22 -5.60 -1.44 5.72
C LYS A 22 -4.33 -2.26 5.89
N VAL A 23 -3.56 -2.39 4.82
CA VAL A 23 -2.32 -3.16 4.87
C VAL A 23 -1.34 -2.54 5.85
N LEU A 24 -1.24 -1.22 5.84
CA LEU A 24 -0.29 -0.52 6.69
C LEU A 24 -0.84 -0.21 8.08
N GLY A 25 -2.14 -0.38 8.27
CA GLY A 25 -2.74 -0.09 9.57
C GLY A 25 -2.84 1.38 9.87
N ILE A 26 -3.04 2.20 8.86
CA ILE A 26 -3.14 3.65 9.02
C ILE A 26 -4.49 4.13 8.53
N SER A 27 -4.82 5.39 8.86
CA SER A 27 -6.08 5.96 8.42
C SER A 27 -6.05 6.18 6.90
N ARG A 28 -7.24 6.33 6.34
CA ARG A 28 -7.36 6.59 4.91
C ARG A 28 -6.69 7.92 4.56
N THR A 29 -6.88 8.93 5.38
CA THR A 29 -6.28 10.24 5.17
C THR A 29 -4.76 10.13 5.10
N ARG A 30 -4.18 9.42 6.06
CA ARG A 30 -2.73 9.23 6.06
C ARG A 30 -2.29 8.46 4.83
N SER A 31 -3.08 7.51 4.40
CA SER A 31 -2.75 6.72 3.22
C SER A 31 -2.70 7.60 1.98
N TYR A 32 -3.65 8.53 1.84
CA TYR A 32 -3.62 9.46 0.71
C TYR A 32 -2.39 10.35 0.73
N GLU A 33 -2.00 10.82 1.91
CA GLU A 33 -0.80 11.61 2.04
C GLU A 33 0.43 10.80 1.64
N LEU A 34 0.46 9.56 2.08
CA LEU A 34 1.61 8.70 1.81
C LEU A 34 1.77 8.41 0.33
N VAL A 35 0.69 8.10 -0.37
CA VAL A 35 0.80 7.77 -1.79
C VAL A 35 1.16 8.98 -2.63
N ASN A 36 1.02 10.19 -2.08
CA ASN A 36 1.42 11.39 -2.79
C ASN A 36 2.88 11.78 -2.55
N GLU A 37 3.56 11.05 -1.69
CA GLU A 37 4.96 11.33 -1.43
C GLU A 37 5.82 10.84 -2.56
N LYS A 38 6.92 11.54 -2.79
CA LYS A 38 7.89 11.11 -3.78
C LYS A 38 8.50 9.79 -3.35
N GLY A 39 8.68 8.91 -4.31
CA GLY A 39 9.29 7.64 -4.03
C GLY A 39 8.33 6.56 -3.62
N PHE A 40 7.09 6.91 -3.35
CA PHE A 40 6.11 5.88 -3.03
C PHE A 40 5.62 5.24 -4.33
N PRO A 41 5.61 3.90 -4.41
CA PRO A 41 5.20 3.21 -5.63
C PRO A 41 3.70 3.36 -5.85
N LYS A 42 3.34 4.03 -6.93
CA LYS A 42 1.93 4.18 -7.29
C LYS A 42 1.83 4.29 -8.79
N ILE A 43 0.65 3.94 -9.29
CA ILE A 43 0.32 4.12 -10.70
C ILE A 43 -0.95 4.94 -10.76
N LYS A 44 -0.93 6.00 -11.54
CA LYS A 44 -2.10 6.83 -11.71
C LYS A 44 -2.78 6.47 -13.02
N ILE A 45 -4.01 6.03 -12.94
CA ILE A 45 -4.80 5.66 -14.11
C ILE A 45 -6.01 6.58 -14.15
N GLY A 46 -5.97 7.54 -15.06
CA GLY A 46 -7.02 8.55 -15.10
C GLY A 46 -7.04 9.31 -13.77
N THR A 47 -8.16 9.25 -13.07
CA THR A 47 -8.29 9.90 -11.77
C THR A 47 -8.07 8.93 -10.62
N ARG A 48 -7.78 7.67 -10.93
CA ARG A 48 -7.59 6.66 -9.89
C ARG A 48 -6.12 6.46 -9.61
N ILE A 49 -5.83 6.19 -8.35
CA ILE A 49 -4.48 5.85 -7.92
C ILE A 49 -4.51 4.41 -7.42
N VAL A 50 -3.64 3.59 -7.97
CA VAL A 50 -3.49 2.21 -7.53
C VAL A 50 -2.04 1.95 -7.18
N VAL A 51 -1.82 0.99 -6.30
CA VAL A 51 -0.49 0.67 -5.82
C VAL A 51 -0.21 -0.79 -6.12
N PRO A 52 0.82 -1.09 -6.92
CA PRO A 52 1.17 -2.47 -7.18
C PRO A 52 1.59 -3.16 -5.88
N LYS A 53 1.01 -4.30 -5.61
CA LYS A 53 1.25 -5.03 -4.38
C LYS A 53 2.74 -5.35 -4.19
N GLU A 54 3.39 -5.80 -5.24
CA GLU A 54 4.79 -6.18 -5.16
C GLU A 54 5.67 -4.97 -4.88
N GLU A 55 5.37 -3.85 -5.49
CA GLU A 55 6.14 -2.63 -5.25
C GLU A 55 5.94 -2.12 -3.84
N LEU A 56 4.72 -2.24 -3.33
CA LEU A 56 4.46 -1.85 -1.96
C LEU A 56 5.28 -2.70 -0.99
N LYS A 57 5.37 -3.98 -1.26
CA LYS A 57 6.16 -4.88 -0.45
C LYS A 57 7.63 -4.45 -0.41
N LEU A 58 8.17 -4.12 -1.57
CA LEU A 58 9.56 -3.65 -1.65
C LEU A 58 9.74 -2.34 -0.92
N TRP A 59 8.78 -1.45 -1.05
CA TRP A 59 8.83 -0.16 -0.36
C TRP A 59 8.88 -0.36 1.15
N ILE A 60 8.05 -1.26 1.66
CA ILE A 60 8.02 -1.56 3.08
C ILE A 60 9.38 -2.07 3.54
N GLN A 61 9.97 -2.97 2.77
CA GLN A 61 11.27 -3.53 3.12
C GLN A 61 12.35 -2.44 3.17
N LYS A 62 12.28 -1.47 2.25
CA LYS A 62 13.21 -0.37 2.26
C LYS A 62 13.09 0.48 3.51
N GLN A 63 11.84 0.69 3.97
CA GLN A 63 11.63 1.47 5.18
C GLN A 63 12.23 0.78 6.39
N ILE A 64 12.10 -0.52 6.47
CA ILE A 64 12.68 -1.27 7.56
C ILE A 64 14.20 -1.14 7.57
N LYS A 65 14.82 -1.25 6.40
CA LYS A 65 16.27 -1.15 6.31
C LYS A 65 16.78 0.23 6.65
N LYS A 66 16.03 1.25 6.29
CA LYS A 66 16.43 2.62 6.59
C LYS A 66 16.31 2.92 8.07
N GLY A 67 15.31 2.29 8.68
CA GLY A 67 14.98 2.58 10.03
C GLY A 67 15.90 2.10 11.04
#